data_e5b66ce44fcfcfd88592b2dcfe8fd8d0
#
_entry.id   e5b66ce44fcfcfd88592b2dcfe8fd8d0
#
_cell.length_a   1.000
_cell.length_b   1.000
_cell.length_c   1.000
_cell.angle_alpha   90.00
_cell.angle_beta   90.00
_cell.angle_gamma   90.00
#
_symmetry.space_group_name_H-M   'P 1'
#
loop_
_entity.id
_entity.type
_entity.pdbx_description
1 polymer ?
#
loop_
_entity_poly.entity_id
_entity_poly.type
_entity_poly.pdbx_seq_one_letter_code
_entity_poly.pdbx_strand_id
1 'polypeptide(L)'
;DGDRVLPTLVRSRVASNDASSLQLVAESRIPRGLAILDAPDIDSVVTRNRDLAAQLLQAADLWIFVTSAARYADAVPWDFLSEAQERHASVAVVCDRVPVEAMREVPADLGRLMTERGLADSPLFAVPETKTNAEGVLPDQAVAPLRFFLSSLAQDQQKRREVIASTLSGAIGSVCE
;
A
#
# COMPACT_ATOMS: atom_id res chain seq x y z
N ASP A 1 -2.13 -17.32 -11.68
CA ASP A 1 -3.28 -17.54 -10.77
C ASP A 1 -4.11 -16.29 -10.45
N GLY A 2 -3.82 -15.17 -11.07
CA GLY A 2 -4.55 -13.92 -10.87
C GLY A 2 -6.06 -13.98 -11.23
N ASP A 3 -6.52 -14.97 -12.04
CA ASP A 3 -7.96 -15.12 -12.37
C ASP A 3 -8.83 -15.52 -11.17
N ARG A 4 -8.21 -16.04 -10.11
CA ARG A 4 -8.92 -16.41 -8.88
C ARG A 4 -9.08 -15.23 -7.92
N VAL A 5 -8.22 -14.22 -8.04
CA VAL A 5 -8.10 -13.14 -7.05
C VAL A 5 -8.97 -11.94 -7.42
N LEU A 6 -9.11 -11.63 -8.72
CA LEU A 6 -9.90 -10.51 -9.22
C LEU A 6 -10.75 -10.95 -10.43
N PRO A 7 -11.77 -11.78 -10.22
CA PRO A 7 -12.53 -12.38 -11.32
C PRO A 7 -13.40 -11.38 -12.09
N THR A 8 -13.69 -10.22 -11.51
CA THR A 8 -14.57 -9.20 -12.10
C THR A 8 -13.85 -8.19 -12.98
N LEU A 9 -12.51 -8.18 -12.97
CA LEU A 9 -11.73 -7.22 -13.73
C LEU A 9 -11.22 -7.81 -15.04
N VAL A 10 -11.50 -7.10 -16.13
CA VAL A 10 -10.97 -7.42 -17.47
C VAL A 10 -9.51 -7.00 -17.54
N ARG A 11 -8.62 -7.94 -17.83
CA ARG A 11 -7.18 -7.67 -17.95
C ARG A 11 -6.83 -7.20 -19.34
N SER A 12 -6.11 -6.09 -19.42
CA SER A 12 -5.64 -5.50 -20.67
C SER A 12 -4.16 -5.10 -20.55
N ARG A 13 -3.44 -5.13 -21.66
CA ARG A 13 -2.12 -4.50 -21.75
C ARG A 13 -2.20 -3.07 -22.27
N VAL A 14 -3.36 -2.63 -22.67
CA VAL A 14 -3.63 -1.29 -23.18
C VAL A 14 -4.35 -0.51 -22.10
N ALA A 15 -3.97 0.76 -21.92
CA ALA A 15 -4.66 1.66 -21.01
C ALA A 15 -6.15 1.77 -21.39
N SER A 16 -7.02 1.74 -20.39
CA SER A 16 -8.46 1.86 -20.57
C SER A 16 -9.01 2.80 -19.49
N ASN A 17 -9.99 3.61 -19.85
CA ASN A 17 -10.75 4.41 -18.90
C ASN A 17 -11.92 3.62 -18.28
N ASP A 18 -12.04 2.33 -18.60
CA ASP A 18 -13.06 1.48 -17.99
C ASP A 18 -12.60 1.05 -16.58
N ALA A 19 -13.36 1.46 -15.58
CA ALA A 19 -13.11 1.12 -14.17
C ALA A 19 -13.23 -0.40 -13.87
N SER A 20 -13.73 -1.21 -14.80
CA SER A 20 -13.74 -2.67 -14.71
C SER A 20 -12.50 -3.32 -15.37
N SER A 21 -11.55 -2.54 -15.83
CA SER A 21 -10.33 -3.04 -16.46
C SER A 21 -9.10 -2.88 -15.55
N LEU A 22 -8.25 -3.90 -15.58
CA LEU A 22 -6.94 -3.90 -14.92
C LEU A 22 -5.87 -3.85 -16.00
N GLN A 23 -5.10 -2.75 -16.06
CA GLN A 23 -3.97 -2.65 -16.96
C GLN A 23 -2.77 -3.43 -16.40
N LEU A 24 -2.25 -4.37 -17.18
CA LEU A 24 -1.03 -5.10 -16.85
C LEU A 24 0.18 -4.44 -17.50
N VAL A 25 1.08 -3.91 -16.68
CA VAL A 25 2.32 -3.28 -17.11
C VAL A 25 3.50 -4.15 -16.68
N ALA A 26 4.35 -4.54 -17.66
CA ALA A 26 5.60 -5.21 -17.35
C ALA A 26 6.67 -4.16 -16.99
N GLU A 27 7.21 -4.23 -15.77
CA GLU A 27 8.19 -3.28 -15.27
C GLU A 27 9.41 -4.02 -14.70
N SER A 28 10.58 -3.81 -15.33
CA SER A 28 11.81 -4.51 -14.97
C SER A 28 12.40 -4.08 -13.62
N ARG A 29 12.02 -2.90 -13.12
CA ARG A 29 12.44 -2.37 -11.82
C ARG A 29 11.71 -3.03 -10.65
N ILE A 30 10.60 -3.72 -10.90
CA ILE A 30 9.88 -4.49 -9.88
C ILE A 30 10.53 -5.87 -9.77
N PRO A 31 10.95 -6.30 -8.58
CA PRO A 31 11.54 -7.62 -8.38
C PRO A 31 10.63 -8.75 -8.82
N ARG A 32 11.20 -9.82 -9.37
CA ARG A 32 10.43 -11.02 -9.73
C ARG A 32 9.71 -11.59 -8.51
N GLY A 33 8.45 -11.97 -8.69
CA GLY A 33 7.61 -12.50 -7.62
C GLY A 33 6.82 -11.44 -6.85
N LEU A 34 6.97 -10.16 -7.20
CA LEU A 34 6.11 -9.08 -6.75
C LEU A 34 5.22 -8.57 -7.88
N ALA A 35 4.00 -8.18 -7.51
CA ALA A 35 3.12 -7.35 -8.33
C ALA A 35 2.67 -6.16 -7.47
N ILE A 36 2.70 -4.97 -8.01
CA ILE A 36 2.18 -3.76 -7.36
C ILE A 36 0.85 -3.43 -8.02
N LEU A 37 -0.20 -3.34 -7.22
CA LEU A 37 -1.51 -2.88 -7.64
C LEU A 37 -1.65 -1.41 -7.27
N ASP A 38 -1.89 -0.55 -8.26
CA ASP A 38 -2.26 0.84 -8.05
C ASP A 38 -3.79 0.91 -7.93
N ALA A 39 -4.26 1.18 -6.72
CA ALA A 39 -5.68 1.24 -6.41
C ALA A 39 -6.19 2.69 -6.49
N PRO A 40 -7.46 2.89 -6.84
CA PRO A 40 -8.08 4.22 -6.74
C PRO A 40 -8.03 4.77 -5.31
N ASP A 41 -8.10 6.10 -5.18
CA ASP A 41 -8.13 6.77 -3.89
C ASP A 41 -9.29 6.28 -3.02
N ILE A 42 -8.97 5.85 -1.82
CA ILE A 42 -9.95 5.34 -0.84
C ILE A 42 -10.83 6.44 -0.25
N ASP A 43 -10.38 7.69 -0.26
CA ASP A 43 -11.15 8.87 0.14
C ASP A 43 -11.94 9.50 -1.03
N SER A 44 -12.00 8.80 -2.17
CA SER A 44 -12.78 9.26 -3.33
C SER A 44 -14.26 9.43 -2.95
N VAL A 45 -14.85 10.55 -3.40
CA VAL A 45 -16.30 10.79 -3.30
C VAL A 45 -17.12 9.83 -4.17
N VAL A 46 -16.47 9.15 -5.11
CA VAL A 46 -17.08 8.17 -5.99
C VAL A 46 -17.15 6.82 -5.29
N THR A 47 -18.34 6.38 -4.88
CA THR A 47 -18.59 5.11 -4.17
C THR A 47 -17.98 3.92 -4.90
N ARG A 48 -18.10 3.85 -6.22
CA ARG A 48 -17.52 2.78 -7.04
C ARG A 48 -15.99 2.65 -6.91
N ASN A 49 -15.28 3.75 -6.74
CA ASN A 49 -13.82 3.73 -6.54
C ASN A 49 -13.47 3.12 -5.17
N ARG A 50 -14.26 3.41 -4.14
CA ARG A 50 -14.10 2.80 -2.81
C ARG A 50 -14.37 1.31 -2.82
N ASP A 51 -15.44 0.87 -3.50
CA ASP A 51 -15.76 -0.55 -3.63
C ASP A 51 -14.68 -1.31 -4.40
N LEU A 52 -14.13 -0.71 -5.45
CA LEU A 52 -13.02 -1.29 -6.21
C LEU A 52 -11.74 -1.35 -5.35
N ALA A 53 -11.40 -0.27 -4.65
CA ALA A 53 -10.26 -0.26 -3.74
C ALA A 53 -10.40 -1.36 -2.68
N ALA A 54 -11.57 -1.52 -2.07
CA ALA A 54 -11.82 -2.58 -1.09
C ALA A 54 -11.64 -3.99 -1.68
N GLN A 55 -12.07 -4.23 -2.92
CA GLN A 55 -11.85 -5.52 -3.60
C GLN A 55 -10.36 -5.77 -3.89
N LEU A 56 -9.62 -4.74 -4.34
CA LEU A 56 -8.19 -4.84 -4.60
C LEU A 56 -7.41 -5.10 -3.31
N LEU A 57 -7.81 -4.45 -2.21
CA LEU A 57 -7.21 -4.64 -0.90
C LEU A 57 -7.41 -6.07 -0.37
N GLN A 58 -8.57 -6.69 -0.60
CA GLN A 58 -8.81 -8.09 -0.24
C GLN A 58 -7.92 -9.08 -1.02
N ALA A 59 -7.45 -8.68 -2.19
CA ALA A 59 -6.61 -9.49 -3.05
C ALA A 59 -5.10 -9.34 -2.77
N ALA A 60 -4.71 -8.34 -1.98
CA ALA A 60 -3.31 -8.02 -1.72
C ALA A 60 -2.79 -8.73 -0.47
N ASP A 61 -1.58 -9.28 -0.56
CA ASP A 61 -0.88 -9.87 0.60
C ASP A 61 -0.32 -8.81 1.54
N LEU A 62 0.01 -7.64 1.01
CA LEU A 62 0.55 -6.49 1.74
C LEU A 62 -0.11 -5.22 1.23
N TRP A 63 -0.59 -4.39 2.15
CA TRP A 63 -1.09 -3.05 1.85
C TRP A 63 0.01 -2.01 2.05
N ILE A 64 0.25 -1.21 1.03
CA ILE A 64 1.10 -0.03 1.16
C ILE A 64 0.18 1.18 1.18
N PHE A 65 -0.04 1.69 2.39
CA PHE A 65 -0.86 2.87 2.60
C PHE A 65 0.00 4.12 2.39
N VAL A 66 -0.37 4.96 1.42
CA VAL A 66 0.36 6.19 1.11
C VAL A 66 -0.44 7.39 1.59
N THR A 67 0.18 8.20 2.43
CA THR A 67 -0.34 9.50 2.87
C THR A 67 0.72 10.57 2.67
N SER A 68 0.37 11.84 2.88
CA SER A 68 1.33 12.94 2.80
C SER A 68 1.52 13.65 4.14
N ALA A 69 2.62 14.37 4.28
CA ALA A 69 2.88 15.19 5.46
C ALA A 69 1.75 16.19 5.78
N ALA A 70 0.97 16.59 4.78
CA ALA A 70 -0.16 17.51 4.98
C ALA A 70 -1.46 16.80 5.41
N ARG A 71 -1.59 15.48 5.22
CA ARG A 71 -2.86 14.73 5.35
C ARG A 71 -2.80 13.50 6.25
N TYR A 72 -1.64 13.16 6.81
CA TYR A 72 -1.49 11.92 7.62
C TYR A 72 -2.38 11.90 8.88
N ALA A 73 -2.85 13.05 9.33
CA ALA A 73 -3.75 13.17 10.49
C ALA A 73 -5.25 13.15 10.12
N ASP A 74 -5.61 13.09 8.83
CA ASP A 74 -6.99 13.04 8.37
C ASP A 74 -7.69 11.76 8.86
N ALA A 75 -8.97 11.87 9.28
CA ALA A 75 -9.69 10.76 9.89
C ALA A 75 -9.97 9.60 8.93
N VAL A 76 -10.41 9.89 7.69
CA VAL A 76 -10.85 8.88 6.72
C VAL A 76 -9.79 7.82 6.43
N PRO A 77 -8.52 8.13 6.19
CA PRO A 77 -7.47 7.16 6.03
C PRO A 77 -7.30 6.21 7.22
N TRP A 78 -7.50 6.71 8.44
CA TRP A 78 -7.34 5.91 9.65
C TRP A 78 -8.46 4.88 9.83
N ASP A 79 -9.67 5.15 9.35
CA ASP A 79 -10.78 4.18 9.40
C ASP A 79 -10.43 2.94 8.56
N PHE A 80 -9.83 3.12 7.38
CA PHE A 80 -9.37 2.02 6.54
C PHE A 80 -8.19 1.25 7.15
N LEU A 81 -7.27 1.94 7.81
CA LEU A 81 -6.17 1.28 8.51
C LEU A 81 -6.67 0.48 9.72
N SER A 82 -7.68 0.97 10.42
CA SER A 82 -8.33 0.23 11.51
C SER A 82 -9.02 -1.03 10.98
N GLU A 83 -9.73 -0.95 9.85
CA GLU A 83 -10.34 -2.13 9.20
C GLU A 83 -9.27 -3.13 8.75
N ALA A 84 -8.14 -2.67 8.23
CA ALA A 84 -7.02 -3.53 7.87
C ALA A 84 -6.45 -4.26 9.09
N GLN A 85 -6.33 -3.57 10.22
CA GLN A 85 -5.87 -4.15 11.47
C GLN A 85 -6.84 -5.21 12.03
N GLU A 86 -8.15 -4.93 12.03
CA GLU A 86 -9.18 -5.89 12.45
C GLU A 86 -9.11 -7.18 11.63
N ARG A 87 -8.76 -7.07 10.35
CA ARG A 87 -8.54 -8.21 9.45
C ARG A 87 -7.14 -8.82 9.54
N HIS A 88 -6.28 -8.33 10.42
CA HIS A 88 -4.87 -8.73 10.54
C HIS A 88 -4.10 -8.66 9.22
N ALA A 89 -4.49 -7.75 8.32
CA ALA A 89 -3.77 -7.54 7.07
C ALA A 89 -2.38 -6.95 7.33
N SER A 90 -1.39 -7.40 6.59
CA SER A 90 -0.06 -6.79 6.65
C SER A 90 -0.10 -5.40 6.03
N VAL A 91 0.34 -4.39 6.78
CA VAL A 91 0.32 -2.98 6.37
C VAL A 91 1.73 -2.40 6.46
N ALA A 92 2.11 -1.62 5.45
CA ALA A 92 3.23 -0.70 5.51
C ALA A 92 2.71 0.73 5.23
N VAL A 93 3.25 1.72 5.90
CA VAL A 93 2.83 3.11 5.74
C VAL A 93 3.93 3.92 5.06
N VAL A 94 3.56 4.73 4.08
CA VAL A 94 4.46 5.66 3.39
C VAL A 94 3.92 7.07 3.61
N CYS A 95 4.73 7.93 4.22
CA CYS A 95 4.46 9.35 4.32
C CYS A 95 5.26 10.08 3.27
N ASP A 96 4.61 10.58 2.23
CA ASP A 96 5.27 11.31 1.13
C ASP A 96 5.29 12.83 1.35
N ARG A 97 6.06 13.55 0.53
CA ARG A 97 6.17 15.01 0.54
C ARG A 97 6.45 15.57 1.93
N VAL A 98 7.33 14.90 2.67
CA VAL A 98 7.77 15.39 3.98
C VAL A 98 8.78 16.51 3.76
N PRO A 99 8.51 17.75 4.23
CA PRO A 99 9.49 18.83 4.16
C PRO A 99 10.82 18.40 4.79
N VAL A 100 11.94 18.78 4.19
CA VAL A 100 13.28 18.35 4.64
C VAL A 100 13.52 18.73 6.10
N GLU A 101 13.07 19.90 6.51
CA GLU A 101 13.15 20.40 7.89
C GLU A 101 12.28 19.62 8.87
N ALA A 102 11.20 18.98 8.39
CA ALA A 102 10.25 18.19 9.20
C ALA A 102 10.51 16.68 9.16
N MET A 103 11.59 16.22 8.52
CA MET A 103 11.94 14.80 8.38
C MET A 103 12.14 14.05 9.69
N ARG A 104 12.30 14.74 10.81
CA ARG A 104 12.35 14.12 12.16
C ARG A 104 10.99 14.15 12.85
N GLU A 105 10.27 15.25 12.73
CA GLU A 105 9.04 15.51 13.49
C GLU A 105 7.84 14.75 12.90
N VAL A 106 7.61 14.88 11.59
CA VAL A 106 6.44 14.26 10.94
C VAL A 106 6.44 12.74 11.04
N PRO A 107 7.54 12.01 10.72
CA PRO A 107 7.56 10.57 10.91
C PRO A 107 7.45 10.12 12.37
N ALA A 108 7.99 10.90 13.31
CA ALA A 108 7.88 10.59 14.74
C ALA A 108 6.42 10.74 15.23
N ASP A 109 5.73 11.80 14.84
CA ASP A 109 4.32 12.02 15.19
C ASP A 109 3.41 10.97 14.53
N LEU A 110 3.63 10.68 13.25
CA LEU A 110 2.90 9.63 12.55
C LEU A 110 3.13 8.25 13.20
N GLY A 111 4.38 7.93 13.58
CA GLY A 111 4.70 6.68 14.29
C GLY A 111 4.00 6.58 15.66
N ARG A 112 3.86 7.70 16.37
CA ARG A 112 3.06 7.77 17.62
C ARG A 112 1.59 7.48 17.31
N LEU A 113 1.00 8.12 16.30
CA LEU A 113 -0.39 7.87 15.89
C LEU A 113 -0.61 6.42 15.44
N MET A 114 0.33 5.82 14.73
CA MET A 114 0.29 4.41 14.36
C MET A 114 0.27 3.51 15.61
N THR A 115 1.13 3.80 16.58
CA THR A 115 1.20 3.05 17.85
C THR A 115 -0.11 3.15 18.64
N GLU A 116 -0.68 4.33 18.76
CA GLU A 116 -1.95 4.57 19.43
C GLU A 116 -3.13 3.82 18.78
N ARG A 117 -3.00 3.49 17.50
CA ARG A 117 -4.01 2.78 16.71
C ARG A 117 -3.66 1.32 16.41
N GLY A 118 -2.70 0.75 17.15
CA GLY A 118 -2.36 -0.67 17.06
C GLY A 118 -1.50 -1.09 15.88
N LEU A 119 -0.91 -0.13 15.16
CA LEU A 119 -0.03 -0.34 14.01
C LEU A 119 1.46 -0.19 14.36
N ALA A 120 1.83 -0.42 15.62
CA ALA A 120 3.20 -0.25 16.11
C ALA A 120 4.24 -1.09 15.34
N ASP A 121 3.84 -2.28 14.89
CA ASP A 121 4.71 -3.22 14.17
C ASP A 121 4.73 -2.98 12.65
N SER A 122 3.91 -2.06 12.15
CA SER A 122 3.85 -1.75 10.72
C SER A 122 5.04 -0.86 10.30
N PRO A 123 5.77 -1.22 9.22
CA PRO A 123 6.87 -0.39 8.73
C PRO A 123 6.38 0.99 8.30
N LEU A 124 7.12 2.02 8.67
CA LEU A 124 6.89 3.41 8.26
C LEU A 124 8.06 3.91 7.40
N PHE A 125 7.74 4.45 6.24
CA PHE A 125 8.70 5.03 5.31
C PHE A 125 8.37 6.50 5.09
N ALA A 126 9.34 7.39 5.31
CA ALA A 126 9.21 8.81 5.01
C ALA A 126 9.93 9.12 3.69
N VAL A 127 9.22 9.76 2.77
CA VAL A 127 9.75 10.22 1.49
C VAL A 127 9.84 11.75 1.52
N PRO A 128 11.05 12.32 1.42
CA PRO A 128 11.21 13.77 1.46
C PRO A 128 10.55 14.44 0.27
N GLU A 129 10.06 15.65 0.48
CA GLU A 129 9.62 16.51 -0.61
C GLU A 129 10.80 16.80 -1.53
N THR A 130 10.69 16.40 -2.77
CA THR A 130 11.75 16.54 -3.76
C THR A 130 11.20 16.66 -5.17
N LYS A 131 11.98 17.23 -6.06
CA LYS A 131 11.61 17.35 -7.47
C LYS A 131 11.70 15.99 -8.16
N THR A 132 10.70 15.69 -8.96
CA THR A 132 10.73 14.57 -9.90
C THR A 132 11.57 14.93 -11.14
N ASN A 133 12.02 13.92 -11.86
CA ASN A 133 12.66 14.11 -13.17
C ASN A 133 11.60 14.47 -14.26
N ALA A 134 12.04 14.59 -15.52
CA ALA A 134 11.18 14.94 -16.64
C ALA A 134 10.05 13.92 -16.89
N GLU A 135 10.26 12.67 -16.51
CA GLU A 135 9.29 11.58 -16.60
C GLU A 135 8.38 11.48 -15.37
N GLY A 136 8.48 12.40 -14.40
CA GLY A 136 7.69 12.40 -13.18
C GLY A 136 8.17 11.38 -12.11
N VAL A 137 9.37 10.83 -12.27
CA VAL A 137 9.93 9.82 -11.36
C VAL A 137 10.72 10.47 -10.23
N LEU A 138 10.53 9.97 -9.01
CA LEU A 138 11.30 10.39 -7.84
C LEU A 138 12.76 9.91 -7.92
N PRO A 139 13.72 10.63 -7.34
CA PRO A 139 15.09 10.17 -7.21
C PRO A 139 15.16 8.85 -6.44
N ASP A 140 16.02 7.94 -6.88
CA ASP A 140 16.20 6.62 -6.26
C ASP A 140 16.49 6.68 -4.77
N GLN A 141 17.27 7.67 -4.33
CA GLN A 141 17.60 7.87 -2.91
C GLN A 141 16.38 8.20 -2.06
N ALA A 142 15.40 8.93 -2.59
CA ALA A 142 14.19 9.31 -1.85
C ALA A 142 13.31 8.10 -1.50
N VAL A 143 13.34 7.06 -2.33
CA VAL A 143 12.53 5.84 -2.17
C VAL A 143 13.36 4.60 -1.83
N ALA A 144 14.66 4.74 -1.60
CA ALA A 144 15.58 3.62 -1.35
C ALA A 144 15.15 2.71 -0.18
N PRO A 145 14.71 3.23 0.99
CA PRO A 145 14.27 2.38 2.08
C PRO A 145 13.06 1.51 1.72
N LEU A 146 12.05 2.08 1.05
CA LEU A 146 10.87 1.34 0.58
C LEU A 146 11.26 0.29 -0.47
N ARG A 147 12.13 0.66 -1.43
CA ARG A 147 12.62 -0.27 -2.44
C ARG A 147 13.39 -1.44 -1.84
N PHE A 148 14.23 -1.18 -0.84
CA PHE A 148 14.95 -2.22 -0.12
C PHE A 148 13.99 -3.17 0.61
N PHE A 149 12.98 -2.65 1.29
CA PHE A 149 11.95 -3.43 1.95
C PHE A 149 11.23 -4.35 0.95
N LEU A 150 10.72 -3.81 -0.16
CA LEU A 150 10.05 -4.60 -1.19
C LEU A 150 10.97 -5.65 -1.83
N SER A 151 12.23 -5.30 -2.07
CA SER A 151 13.22 -6.26 -2.60
C SER A 151 13.50 -7.38 -1.61
N SER A 152 13.56 -7.08 -0.31
CA SER A 152 13.75 -8.09 0.72
C SER A 152 12.57 -9.06 0.79
N LEU A 153 11.33 -8.57 0.66
CA LEU A 153 10.15 -9.41 0.58
C LEU A 153 10.15 -10.31 -0.66
N ALA A 154 10.63 -9.80 -1.80
CA ALA A 154 10.72 -10.59 -3.03
C ALA A 154 11.71 -11.74 -2.94
N GLN A 155 12.83 -11.52 -2.24
CA GLN A 155 13.95 -12.48 -2.16
C GLN A 155 13.77 -13.50 -1.03
N ASP A 156 13.13 -13.10 0.06
CA ASP A 156 12.97 -13.93 1.26
C ASP A 156 11.64 -14.67 1.26
N GLN A 157 11.68 -15.96 0.94
CA GLN A 157 10.49 -16.81 0.96
C GLN A 157 9.86 -16.91 2.35
N GLN A 158 10.66 -16.86 3.41
CA GLN A 158 10.15 -16.93 4.77
C GLN A 158 9.38 -15.66 5.13
N LYS A 159 9.92 -14.49 4.87
CA LYS A 159 9.23 -13.21 5.08
C LYS A 159 7.94 -13.11 4.27
N ARG A 160 7.95 -13.57 3.01
CA ARG A 160 6.70 -13.63 2.22
C ARG A 160 5.66 -14.53 2.85
N ARG A 161 6.06 -15.71 3.35
CA ARG A 161 5.14 -16.63 4.03
C ARG A 161 4.57 -16.02 5.30
N GLU A 162 5.35 -15.29 6.05
CA GLU A 162 4.91 -14.60 7.27
C GLU A 162 3.86 -13.53 6.95
N VAL A 163 4.11 -12.70 5.93
CA VAL A 163 3.15 -11.69 5.43
C VAL A 163 1.86 -12.35 4.97
N ILE A 164 1.94 -13.37 4.12
CA ILE A 164 0.77 -14.09 3.60
C ILE A 164 0.02 -14.80 4.74
N ALA A 165 0.72 -15.44 5.67
CA ALA A 165 0.12 -16.16 6.79
C ALA A 165 -0.62 -15.21 7.75
N SER A 166 -0.09 -14.04 8.01
CA SER A 166 -0.76 -13.00 8.81
C SER A 166 -2.09 -12.60 8.18
N THR A 167 -2.08 -12.27 6.89
CA THR A 167 -3.28 -11.90 6.14
C THR A 167 -4.31 -13.03 6.06
N LEU A 168 -3.88 -14.27 5.83
CA LEU A 168 -4.78 -15.43 5.78
C LEU A 168 -5.41 -15.75 7.14
N SER A 169 -4.64 -15.65 8.22
CA SER A 169 -5.15 -15.91 9.57
C SER A 169 -6.22 -14.91 9.97
N GLY A 170 -6.05 -13.64 9.58
CA GLY A 170 -7.05 -12.59 9.78
C GLY A 170 -8.33 -12.85 8.99
N ALA A 171 -8.21 -13.26 7.73
CA ALA A 171 -9.35 -13.57 6.87
C ALA A 171 -10.16 -14.76 7.41
N ILE A 172 -9.50 -15.79 7.97
CA ILE A 172 -10.18 -16.95 8.57
C ILE A 172 -10.89 -16.53 9.88
N GLY A 173 -10.26 -15.72 10.71
CA GLY A 173 -10.86 -15.22 11.95
C GLY A 173 -12.16 -14.45 11.70
N SER A 174 -12.20 -13.60 10.69
CA SER A 174 -13.37 -12.78 10.34
C SER A 174 -14.55 -13.57 9.74
N VAL A 175 -14.34 -14.81 9.32
CA VAL A 175 -15.41 -15.70 8.78
C VAL A 175 -16.04 -16.56 9.88
N CYS A 176 -15.36 -16.70 11.02
CA CYS A 176 -15.81 -17.56 12.13
C CYS A 176 -16.56 -16.79 13.22
N GLU A 177 -16.74 -15.47 13.12
CA GLU A 177 -17.61 -14.63 13.94
C GLU A 177 -18.96 -14.39 13.25
#